data_b61bd04b54ae9f99e06e4b68bbe152aa
#
_entry.id   b61bd04b54ae9f99e06e4b68bbe152aa
#
_cell.length_a   1.000
_cell.length_b   1.000
_cell.length_c   1.000
_cell.angle_alpha   90.00
_cell.angle_beta   90.00
_cell.angle_gamma   90.00
#
_symmetry.space_group_name_H-M   'P 1'
#
loop_
_entity.id
_entity.type
_entity.pdbx_description
1 polymer ?
#
loop_
_entity_poly.entity_id
_entity_poly.type
_entity_poly.pdbx_seq_one_letter_code
_entity_poly.pdbx_strand_id
1 'polypeptide(L)'
;MAVLLAGTMAFTSCDDDDDNGGVLIAPVQTVDVDGVYVINEGSYYSQINGSLDFLNFDKEANAFTMSRNIFDAANGRSLGGTPNNGLMFADSVLCIAVTDENRVEFVNVNNNVAYDAVSITSPREIATEGDYIYVTAYTGKVYKIDMRTRSIAGESTQINGNLEGIAAVEGSLYVCTAWNPDYSYNKEVVVLS
;
A
#
# COMPACT_ATOMS: atom_id res chain seq x y z
N MET A 1 -8.32 -32.38 26.57
CA MET A 1 -9.07 -32.59 25.32
C MET A 1 -9.68 -31.25 24.95
N ALA A 2 -8.95 -30.47 24.16
CA ALA A 2 -9.38 -29.14 23.76
C ALA A 2 -10.01 -29.23 22.38
N VAL A 3 -11.25 -28.78 22.24
CA VAL A 3 -11.99 -28.73 20.97
C VAL A 3 -11.70 -27.38 20.34
N LEU A 4 -10.94 -27.41 19.25
CA LEU A 4 -10.68 -26.24 18.41
C LEU A 4 -11.92 -25.97 17.55
N LEU A 5 -12.66 -24.91 17.84
CA LEU A 5 -13.75 -24.42 16.99
C LEU A 5 -13.11 -23.53 15.90
N ALA A 6 -12.84 -24.10 14.73
CA ALA A 6 -12.48 -23.33 13.55
C ALA A 6 -13.75 -22.68 12.99
N GLY A 7 -13.92 -21.39 13.28
CA GLY A 7 -14.97 -20.57 12.67
C GLY A 7 -14.60 -20.23 11.24
N THR A 8 -15.20 -20.92 10.26
CA THR A 8 -15.13 -20.51 8.85
C THR A 8 -16.07 -19.32 8.65
N MET A 9 -15.52 -18.13 8.46
CA MET A 9 -16.29 -17.02 7.91
C MET A 9 -16.43 -17.25 6.41
N ALA A 10 -17.61 -17.69 5.99
CA ALA A 10 -18.00 -17.72 4.59
C ALA A 10 -18.45 -16.30 4.20
N PHE A 11 -17.68 -15.64 3.35
CA PHE A 11 -18.17 -14.47 2.64
C PHE A 11 -19.05 -14.97 1.49
N THR A 12 -20.37 -14.83 1.66
CA THR A 12 -21.29 -15.01 0.55
C THR A 12 -21.26 -13.75 -0.28
N SER A 13 -20.56 -13.79 -1.39
CA SER A 13 -20.79 -12.86 -2.49
C SER A 13 -22.21 -13.09 -3.01
N CYS A 14 -22.97 -12.02 -3.20
CA CYS A 14 -24.24 -12.10 -3.92
C CYS A 14 -23.93 -12.55 -5.33
N ASP A 15 -24.32 -13.73 -5.66
CA ASP A 15 -24.26 -14.27 -7.00
C ASP A 15 -25.69 -14.38 -7.51
N ASP A 16 -25.97 -13.66 -8.57
CA ASP A 16 -27.11 -13.92 -9.44
C ASP A 16 -26.58 -14.65 -10.68
N ASP A 17 -27.01 -15.91 -10.79
CA ASP A 17 -27.13 -16.74 -11.99
C ASP A 17 -25.89 -17.43 -12.60
N ASP A 18 -25.95 -18.77 -12.43
CA ASP A 18 -25.63 -19.82 -13.41
C ASP A 18 -24.27 -19.74 -14.16
N ASP A 19 -23.24 -20.39 -13.60
CA ASP A 19 -22.56 -21.44 -14.33
C ASP A 19 -21.60 -22.25 -13.43
N ASN A 20 -21.65 -23.56 -13.62
CA ASN A 20 -21.00 -24.64 -12.93
C ASN A 20 -19.46 -24.62 -13.10
N GLY A 21 -18.81 -23.61 -12.53
CA GLY A 21 -17.36 -23.52 -12.41
C GLY A 21 -16.97 -23.52 -10.94
N GLY A 22 -16.57 -24.67 -10.41
CA GLY A 22 -16.06 -24.77 -9.05
C GLY A 22 -14.91 -23.79 -8.84
N VAL A 23 -15.17 -22.74 -8.07
CA VAL A 23 -14.12 -21.85 -7.59
C VAL A 23 -13.20 -22.68 -6.69
N LEU A 24 -12.01 -22.97 -7.19
CA LEU A 24 -10.96 -23.53 -6.36
C LEU A 24 -10.53 -22.44 -5.37
N ILE A 25 -11.18 -22.44 -4.19
CA ILE A 25 -10.69 -21.63 -3.08
C ILE A 25 -9.35 -22.26 -2.68
N ALA A 26 -8.26 -21.59 -3.02
CA ALA A 26 -6.96 -21.99 -2.51
C ALA A 26 -7.03 -22.05 -0.97
N PRO A 27 -6.43 -23.06 -0.33
CA PRO A 27 -6.43 -23.12 1.12
C PRO A 27 -5.82 -21.82 1.66
N VAL A 28 -6.53 -21.20 2.61
CA VAL A 28 -6.02 -20.02 3.31
C VAL A 28 -4.71 -20.43 3.97
N GLN A 29 -3.61 -19.91 3.46
CA GLN A 29 -2.32 -20.06 4.13
C GLN A 29 -2.37 -19.23 5.40
N THR A 30 -2.29 -19.87 6.55
CA THR A 30 -2.06 -19.17 7.82
C THR A 30 -0.63 -18.66 7.79
N VAL A 31 -0.46 -17.37 7.54
CA VAL A 31 0.84 -16.71 7.67
C VAL A 31 1.10 -16.50 9.15
N ASP A 32 2.24 -16.98 9.63
CA ASP A 32 2.68 -16.74 11.00
C ASP A 32 3.24 -15.30 11.06
N VAL A 33 2.40 -14.35 11.46
CA VAL A 33 2.76 -12.93 11.58
C VAL A 33 2.72 -12.49 13.03
N ASP A 34 3.67 -11.65 13.42
CA ASP A 34 3.71 -11.05 14.76
C ASP A 34 2.78 -9.84 14.88
N GLY A 35 2.35 -9.27 13.76
CA GLY A 35 1.43 -8.14 13.70
C GLY A 35 1.24 -7.57 12.31
N VAL A 36 0.46 -6.49 12.23
CA VAL A 36 0.09 -5.82 10.98
C VAL A 36 0.24 -4.31 11.14
N TYR A 37 0.91 -3.68 10.18
CA TYR A 37 0.87 -2.23 10.03
C TYR A 37 -0.48 -1.80 9.45
N VAL A 38 -1.08 -0.78 10.05
CA VAL A 38 -2.35 -0.21 9.59
C VAL A 38 -2.09 1.25 9.21
N ILE A 39 -2.24 1.54 7.93
CA ILE A 39 -2.15 2.90 7.39
C ILE A 39 -3.56 3.48 7.38
N ASN A 40 -3.77 4.53 8.15
CA ASN A 40 -5.03 5.27 8.19
C ASN A 40 -4.91 6.50 7.29
N GLU A 41 -5.73 6.59 6.28
CA GLU A 41 -5.67 7.68 5.30
C GLU A 41 -5.98 9.06 5.91
N GLY A 42 -6.77 9.10 6.97
CA GLY A 42 -7.26 10.35 7.51
C GLY A 42 -8.46 10.88 6.72
N SER A 43 -8.55 12.21 6.56
CA SER A 43 -9.62 12.83 5.80
C SER A 43 -9.15 14.12 5.13
N TYR A 44 -9.04 14.08 3.81
CA TYR A 44 -8.70 15.26 3.01
C TYR A 44 -9.67 16.43 3.27
N TYR A 45 -10.99 16.18 3.21
CA TYR A 45 -12.01 17.21 3.37
C TYR A 45 -12.06 17.81 4.77
N SER A 46 -11.76 17.01 5.81
CA SER A 46 -11.77 17.46 7.21
C SER A 46 -10.38 17.88 7.69
N GLN A 47 -9.37 17.83 6.82
CA GLN A 47 -7.98 18.14 7.13
C GLN A 47 -7.43 17.33 8.32
N ILE A 48 -7.86 16.09 8.41
CA ILE A 48 -7.36 15.13 9.41
C ILE A 48 -6.21 14.36 8.79
N ASN A 49 -5.02 14.50 9.36
CA ASN A 49 -3.86 13.74 8.93
C ASN A 49 -4.08 12.24 9.11
N GLY A 50 -3.47 11.48 8.23
CA GLY A 50 -3.39 10.05 8.37
C GLY A 50 -2.41 9.64 9.46
N SER A 51 -2.39 8.36 9.77
CA SER A 51 -1.50 7.79 10.80
C SER A 51 -1.00 6.42 10.42
N LEU A 52 0.08 6.00 11.05
CA LEU A 52 0.56 4.64 11.03
C LEU A 52 0.34 4.03 12.40
N ASP A 53 -0.42 2.94 12.45
CA ASP A 53 -0.68 2.15 13.63
C ASP A 53 -0.07 0.77 13.48
N PHE A 54 0.12 0.05 14.57
CA PHE A 54 0.55 -1.35 14.56
C PHE A 54 -0.38 -2.20 15.40
N LEU A 55 -0.95 -3.22 14.78
CA LEU A 55 -1.77 -4.23 15.43
C LEU A 55 -0.89 -5.43 15.74
N ASN A 56 -0.50 -5.58 16.99
CA ASN A 56 0.31 -6.70 17.48
C ASN A 56 -0.58 -7.88 17.86
N PHE A 57 -0.17 -9.07 17.47
CA PHE A 57 -0.82 -10.31 17.86
C PHE A 57 0.01 -11.05 18.92
N ASP A 58 -0.54 -11.14 20.12
CA ASP A 58 0.02 -11.97 21.20
C ASP A 58 -0.52 -13.40 21.05
N LYS A 59 0.35 -14.30 20.61
CA LYS A 59 0.02 -15.70 20.36
C LYS A 59 -0.30 -16.47 21.64
N GLU A 60 0.33 -16.13 22.76
CA GLU A 60 0.10 -16.80 24.03
C GLU A 60 -1.23 -16.39 24.64
N ALA A 61 -1.53 -15.10 24.62
CA ALA A 61 -2.80 -14.55 25.07
C ALA A 61 -3.94 -14.73 24.07
N ASN A 62 -3.64 -15.08 22.80
CA ASN A 62 -4.56 -15.09 21.66
C ASN A 62 -5.35 -13.78 21.57
N ALA A 63 -4.65 -12.66 21.65
CA ALA A 63 -5.23 -11.33 21.73
C ALA A 63 -4.48 -10.34 20.85
N PHE A 64 -5.19 -9.32 20.41
CA PHE A 64 -4.61 -8.20 19.68
C PHE A 64 -4.46 -6.98 20.60
N THR A 65 -3.33 -6.27 20.44
CA THR A 65 -3.13 -4.96 21.04
C THR A 65 -2.74 -3.95 19.94
N MET A 66 -3.30 -2.74 20.00
CA MET A 66 -3.04 -1.72 19.00
C MET A 66 -2.16 -0.60 19.58
N SER A 67 -1.03 -0.38 18.93
CA SER A 67 -0.19 0.80 19.13
C SER A 67 -0.55 1.85 18.07
N ARG A 68 -1.01 3.02 18.51
CA ARG A 68 -1.49 4.09 17.63
C ARG A 68 -0.44 5.15 17.38
N ASN A 69 -0.50 5.78 16.20
CA ASN A 69 0.34 6.91 15.81
C ASN A 69 1.85 6.64 16.01
N ILE A 70 2.28 5.41 15.68
CA ILE A 70 3.66 4.96 15.94
C ILE A 70 4.69 5.76 15.14
N PHE A 71 4.31 6.25 13.94
CA PHE A 71 5.17 7.12 13.15
C PHE A 71 5.42 8.45 13.85
N ASP A 72 4.36 9.13 14.28
CA ASP A 72 4.45 10.44 14.94
C ASP A 72 5.23 10.35 16.24
N ALA A 73 4.99 9.28 17.00
CA ALA A 73 5.70 9.04 18.26
C ALA A 73 7.20 8.85 18.07
N ALA A 74 7.61 8.16 17.01
CA ALA A 74 9.02 7.88 16.74
C ALA A 74 9.76 9.06 16.08
N ASN A 75 9.05 9.91 15.32
CA ASN A 75 9.68 10.92 14.46
C ASN A 75 9.44 12.37 14.93
N GLY A 76 8.58 12.60 15.92
CA GLY A 76 8.24 13.95 16.39
C GLY A 76 7.54 14.84 15.34
N ARG A 77 6.98 14.22 14.32
CA ARG A 77 6.21 14.87 13.26
C ARG A 77 5.09 13.96 12.76
N SER A 78 4.06 14.56 12.16
CA SER A 78 2.97 13.81 11.55
C SER A 78 3.42 13.05 10.29
N LEU A 79 2.79 11.90 10.04
CA LEU A 79 2.88 11.21 8.75
C LEU A 79 2.34 12.09 7.63
N GLY A 80 1.32 12.91 7.91
CA GLY A 80 0.75 13.85 6.97
C GLY A 80 -0.61 13.44 6.41
N GLY A 81 -1.11 14.22 5.45
CA GLY A 81 -2.40 13.99 4.83
C GLY A 81 -2.39 12.93 3.76
N THR A 82 -3.43 12.12 3.74
CA THR A 82 -3.71 11.12 2.70
C THR A 82 -2.55 10.14 2.42
N PRO A 83 -2.00 9.44 3.43
CA PRO A 83 -1.19 8.26 3.15
C PRO A 83 -2.07 7.20 2.51
N ASN A 84 -1.81 6.89 1.25
CA ASN A 84 -2.74 6.14 0.42
C ASN A 84 -2.41 4.65 0.34
N ASN A 85 -1.14 4.34 0.20
CA ASN A 85 -0.68 2.97 0.03
C ASN A 85 0.64 2.76 0.75
N GLY A 86 0.91 1.53 1.16
CA GLY A 86 2.18 1.16 1.76
C GLY A 86 2.56 -0.27 1.45
N LEU A 87 3.86 -0.48 1.30
CA LEU A 87 4.44 -1.76 0.98
C LEU A 87 5.74 -1.97 1.76
N MET A 88 5.89 -3.15 2.35
CA MET A 88 7.11 -3.54 3.04
C MET A 88 8.06 -4.24 2.07
N PHE A 89 9.35 -3.88 2.13
CA PHE A 89 10.40 -4.53 1.36
C PHE A 89 11.63 -4.80 2.21
N ALA A 90 12.48 -5.71 1.75
CA ALA A 90 13.70 -6.14 2.44
C ALA A 90 13.46 -6.48 3.93
N ASP A 91 12.26 -6.98 4.28
CA ASP A 91 11.81 -7.41 5.61
C ASP A 91 12.01 -6.37 6.74
N SER A 92 12.37 -5.13 6.41
CA SER A 92 12.73 -4.13 7.43
C SER A 92 12.38 -2.69 7.09
N VAL A 93 11.88 -2.42 5.89
CA VAL A 93 11.52 -1.07 5.47
C VAL A 93 10.09 -1.03 4.95
N LEU A 94 9.26 -0.21 5.56
CA LEU A 94 7.93 0.12 5.08
C LEU A 94 7.99 1.40 4.25
N CYS A 95 7.58 1.31 3.00
CA CYS A 95 7.44 2.43 2.07
C CYS A 95 5.99 2.90 2.08
N ILE A 96 5.73 4.21 2.21
CA ILE A 96 4.37 4.77 2.27
C ILE A 96 4.24 5.95 1.30
N ALA A 97 3.28 5.88 0.39
CA ALA A 97 2.92 7.01 -0.47
C ALA A 97 2.01 7.98 0.30
N VAL A 98 2.48 9.20 0.53
CA VAL A 98 1.73 10.25 1.25
C VAL A 98 1.35 11.34 0.27
N THR A 99 0.12 11.24 -0.25
CA THR A 99 -0.34 12.02 -1.41
C THR A 99 -0.29 13.52 -1.19
N ASP A 100 -0.88 14.02 -0.11
CA ASP A 100 -1.00 15.47 0.14
C ASP A 100 0.33 16.10 0.57
N GLU A 101 1.26 15.29 1.06
CA GLU A 101 2.59 15.74 1.44
C GLU A 101 3.59 15.68 0.29
N ASN A 102 3.19 15.21 -0.87
CA ASN A 102 4.03 15.08 -2.06
C ASN A 102 5.33 14.31 -1.80
N ARG A 103 5.26 13.22 -1.08
CA ARG A 103 6.43 12.39 -0.77
C ARG A 103 6.11 10.93 -0.57
N VAL A 104 7.14 10.12 -0.71
CA VAL A 104 7.17 8.73 -0.32
C VAL A 104 8.04 8.62 0.93
N GLU A 105 7.47 8.17 2.01
CA GLU A 105 8.16 7.91 3.27
C GLU A 105 8.77 6.51 3.28
N PHE A 106 9.90 6.37 3.97
CA PHE A 106 10.55 5.09 4.23
C PHE A 106 10.75 4.95 5.73
N VAL A 107 10.17 3.93 6.32
CA VAL A 107 10.14 3.72 7.76
C VAL A 107 10.86 2.43 8.12
N ASN A 108 11.81 2.50 9.04
CA ASN A 108 12.45 1.32 9.59
C ASN A 108 11.46 0.62 10.54
N VAL A 109 11.07 -0.62 10.22
CA VAL A 109 10.05 -1.36 10.99
C VAL A 109 10.51 -1.78 12.38
N ASN A 110 11.82 -1.78 12.66
CA ASN A 110 12.34 -2.17 13.98
C ASN A 110 12.19 -1.08 15.05
N ASN A 111 12.09 0.19 14.64
CA ASN A 111 12.02 1.33 15.55
C ASN A 111 11.07 2.43 15.12
N ASN A 112 10.40 2.27 13.99
CA ASN A 112 9.47 3.22 13.36
C ASN A 112 10.09 4.59 13.00
N VAL A 113 11.42 4.68 12.97
CA VAL A 113 12.12 5.90 12.57
C VAL A 113 12.17 5.99 11.05
N ALA A 114 11.81 7.17 10.55
CA ALA A 114 11.85 7.45 9.12
C ALA A 114 13.29 7.70 8.63
N TYR A 115 13.57 7.19 7.44
CA TYR A 115 14.70 7.63 6.63
C TYR A 115 14.35 8.91 5.86
N ASP A 116 15.28 9.41 5.06
CA ASP A 116 15.00 10.51 4.15
C ASP A 116 13.89 10.12 3.15
N ALA A 117 12.90 10.96 3.04
CA ALA A 117 11.78 10.76 2.13
C ALA A 117 12.16 11.15 0.69
N VAL A 118 11.48 10.54 -0.28
CA VAL A 118 11.60 10.90 -1.70
C VAL A 118 10.44 11.80 -2.10
N SER A 119 10.75 12.98 -2.66
CA SER A 119 9.73 13.91 -3.14
C SER A 119 9.16 13.43 -4.48
N ILE A 120 7.86 13.16 -4.47
CA ILE A 120 7.05 12.83 -5.66
C ILE A 120 5.73 13.57 -5.51
N THR A 121 5.34 14.34 -6.50
CA THR A 121 4.07 15.08 -6.45
C THR A 121 2.88 14.15 -6.54
N SER A 122 2.00 14.20 -5.54
CA SER A 122 0.77 13.41 -5.43
C SER A 122 0.98 11.91 -5.70
N PRO A 123 1.87 11.21 -4.96
CA PRO A 123 2.09 9.78 -5.13
C PRO A 123 0.86 8.99 -4.69
N ARG A 124 0.61 7.83 -5.34
CA ARG A 124 -0.61 7.05 -5.08
C ARG A 124 -0.29 5.63 -4.65
N GLU A 125 -0.07 4.75 -5.59
CA GLU A 125 0.10 3.32 -5.35
C GLU A 125 1.54 2.88 -5.56
N ILE A 126 1.91 1.79 -4.91
CA ILE A 126 3.27 1.27 -4.86
C ILE A 126 3.27 -0.19 -5.32
N ALA A 127 4.20 -0.52 -6.19
CA ALA A 127 4.54 -1.91 -6.52
C ALA A 127 6.05 -2.10 -6.47
N THR A 128 6.51 -3.34 -6.37
CA THR A 128 7.93 -3.68 -6.38
C THR A 128 8.23 -4.74 -7.41
N GLU A 129 9.40 -4.62 -8.03
CA GLU A 129 9.98 -5.67 -8.85
C GLU A 129 11.50 -5.57 -8.85
N GLY A 130 12.16 -6.70 -8.61
CA GLY A 130 13.62 -6.76 -8.46
C GLY A 130 14.09 -5.81 -7.35
N ASP A 131 15.06 -4.96 -7.68
CA ASP A 131 15.66 -4.01 -6.73
C ASP A 131 14.96 -2.64 -6.71
N TYR A 132 13.76 -2.53 -7.29
CA TYR A 132 13.10 -1.25 -7.51
C TYR A 132 11.68 -1.21 -6.94
N ILE A 133 11.33 -0.01 -6.48
CA ILE A 133 9.97 0.39 -6.11
C ILE A 133 9.43 1.24 -7.25
N TYR A 134 8.18 1.00 -7.63
CA TYR A 134 7.47 1.78 -8.63
C TYR A 134 6.29 2.48 -7.97
N VAL A 135 6.17 3.78 -8.20
CA VAL A 135 5.15 4.63 -7.57
C VAL A 135 4.37 5.37 -8.65
N THR A 136 3.07 5.16 -8.67
CA THR A 136 2.16 5.96 -9.51
C THR A 136 1.92 7.32 -8.90
N ALA A 137 1.63 8.31 -9.72
CA ALA A 137 1.30 9.65 -9.27
C ALA A 137 0.16 10.26 -10.08
N TYR A 138 -0.63 11.12 -9.47
CA TYR A 138 -1.70 11.87 -10.15
C TYR A 138 -1.18 12.79 -11.25
N THR A 139 0.11 13.06 -11.25
CA THR A 139 0.77 13.80 -12.33
C THR A 139 0.83 13.06 -13.67
N GLY A 140 0.35 11.80 -13.74
CA GLY A 140 0.42 10.97 -14.93
C GLY A 140 1.78 10.35 -15.18
N LYS A 141 2.58 10.16 -14.13
CA LYS A 141 3.89 9.51 -14.22
C LYS A 141 3.99 8.33 -13.26
N VAL A 142 4.84 7.37 -13.64
CA VAL A 142 5.33 6.32 -12.76
C VAL A 142 6.78 6.62 -12.43
N TYR A 143 7.12 6.66 -11.17
CA TYR A 143 8.47 6.86 -10.68
C TYR A 143 9.11 5.54 -10.30
N LYS A 144 10.38 5.36 -10.67
CA LYS A 144 11.20 4.21 -10.31
C LYS A 144 12.19 4.65 -9.22
N ILE A 145 12.15 3.98 -8.07
CA ILE A 145 13.02 4.26 -6.92
C ILE A 145 13.92 3.06 -6.68
N ASP A 146 15.21 3.27 -6.53
CA ASP A 146 16.16 2.22 -6.12
C ASP A 146 15.97 1.91 -4.62
N MET A 147 15.72 0.64 -4.27
CA MET A 147 15.42 0.21 -2.89
C MET A 147 16.60 0.43 -1.94
N ARG A 148 17.82 0.28 -2.43
CA ARG A 148 19.01 0.38 -1.59
C ARG A 148 19.36 1.82 -1.26
N THR A 149 19.28 2.71 -2.26
CA THR A 149 19.62 4.13 -2.09
C THR A 149 18.45 4.99 -1.69
N ARG A 150 17.21 4.49 -1.85
CA ARG A 150 15.96 5.25 -1.65
C ARG A 150 15.96 6.57 -2.41
N SER A 151 16.36 6.51 -3.68
CA SER A 151 16.41 7.68 -4.56
C SER A 151 15.77 7.35 -5.91
N ILE A 152 15.28 8.38 -6.60
CA ILE A 152 14.68 8.22 -7.93
C ILE A 152 15.75 7.74 -8.90
N ALA A 153 15.53 6.56 -9.48
CA ALA A 153 16.37 5.97 -10.52
C ALA A 153 15.84 6.25 -11.94
N GLY A 154 14.58 6.71 -12.06
CA GLY A 154 13.97 7.04 -13.33
C GLY A 154 12.49 7.39 -13.19
N GLU A 155 11.91 7.84 -14.29
CA GLU A 155 10.46 8.08 -14.39
C GLU A 155 9.95 7.69 -15.79
N SER A 156 8.66 7.36 -15.90
CA SER A 156 8.02 7.08 -17.19
C SER A 156 7.87 8.37 -18.02
N THR A 157 7.59 8.19 -19.30
CA THR A 157 6.98 9.26 -20.11
C THR A 157 5.60 9.61 -19.54
N GLN A 158 5.07 10.76 -19.95
CA GLN A 158 3.74 11.19 -19.54
C GLN A 158 2.68 10.21 -20.03
N ILE A 159 1.84 9.74 -19.10
CA ILE A 159 0.64 8.96 -19.35
C ILE A 159 -0.56 9.89 -19.18
N ASN A 160 -1.56 9.76 -20.04
CA ASN A 160 -2.74 10.60 -19.94
C ASN A 160 -3.63 10.16 -18.77
N GLY A 161 -4.05 11.13 -17.95
CA GLY A 161 -4.90 10.92 -16.78
C GLY A 161 -4.13 10.79 -15.45
N ASN A 162 -4.89 10.73 -14.40
CA ASN A 162 -4.38 10.49 -13.04
C ASN A 162 -4.16 8.99 -12.85
N LEU A 163 -2.97 8.61 -12.41
CA LEU A 163 -2.64 7.21 -12.19
C LEU A 163 -3.03 6.76 -10.79
N GLU A 164 -3.57 5.56 -10.69
CA GLU A 164 -3.92 4.89 -9.42
C GLU A 164 -3.20 3.56 -9.32
N GLY A 165 -3.92 2.44 -9.37
CA GLY A 165 -3.37 1.11 -9.15
C GLY A 165 -2.19 0.76 -10.04
N ILE A 166 -1.25 0.02 -9.48
CA ILE A 166 -0.09 -0.51 -10.19
C ILE A 166 0.18 -1.95 -9.75
N ALA A 167 0.53 -2.79 -10.71
CA ALA A 167 1.07 -4.12 -10.47
C ALA A 167 2.33 -4.32 -11.31
N ALA A 168 3.30 -5.01 -10.76
CA ALA A 168 4.54 -5.37 -11.45
C ALA A 168 4.60 -6.88 -11.61
N VAL A 169 4.75 -7.35 -12.84
CA VAL A 169 4.80 -8.78 -13.18
C VAL A 169 5.77 -9.02 -14.33
N GLU A 170 6.76 -9.85 -14.11
CA GLU A 170 7.70 -10.33 -15.15
C GLU A 170 8.30 -9.22 -16.02
N GLY A 171 8.77 -8.13 -15.38
CA GLY A 171 9.41 -7.00 -16.06
C GLY A 171 8.43 -5.99 -16.66
N SER A 172 7.13 -6.18 -16.50
CA SER A 172 6.10 -5.26 -16.99
C SER A 172 5.33 -4.63 -15.84
N LEU A 173 4.99 -3.35 -15.99
CA LEU A 173 4.12 -2.63 -15.05
C LEU A 173 2.75 -2.45 -15.69
N TYR A 174 1.72 -2.82 -14.97
CA TYR A 174 0.32 -2.63 -15.34
C TYR A 174 -0.25 -1.49 -14.50
N VAL A 175 -0.58 -0.38 -15.13
CA VAL A 175 -0.95 0.87 -14.47
C VAL A 175 -2.37 1.24 -14.81
N CYS A 176 -3.22 1.40 -13.81
CA CYS A 176 -4.59 1.87 -13.98
C CYS A 176 -4.63 3.40 -14.06
N THR A 177 -5.34 3.94 -15.04
CA THR A 177 -5.67 5.35 -15.13
C THR A 177 -7.09 5.56 -14.59
N ALA A 178 -7.26 6.43 -13.57
CA ALA A 178 -8.55 6.58 -12.88
C ALA A 178 -9.38 7.74 -13.43
N TRP A 179 -8.75 8.89 -13.61
CA TRP A 179 -9.43 10.14 -13.96
C TRP A 179 -8.76 10.81 -15.14
N ASN A 180 -9.59 11.34 -16.03
CA ASN A 180 -9.13 12.30 -17.02
C ASN A 180 -9.03 13.72 -16.41
N PRO A 181 -8.33 14.66 -17.08
CA PRO A 181 -8.23 16.04 -16.58
C PRO A 181 -9.57 16.75 -16.36
N ASP A 182 -10.64 16.29 -17.03
CA ASP A 182 -12.01 16.80 -16.89
C ASP A 182 -12.83 16.08 -15.78
N TYR A 183 -12.18 15.26 -14.95
CA TYR A 183 -12.78 14.43 -13.90
C TYR A 183 -13.72 13.33 -14.41
N SER A 184 -13.75 13.04 -15.69
CA SER A 184 -14.42 11.83 -16.19
C SER A 184 -13.59 10.59 -15.84
N TYR A 185 -14.28 9.46 -15.64
CA TYR A 185 -13.59 8.20 -15.34
C TYR A 185 -12.84 7.69 -16.57
N ASN A 186 -11.61 7.27 -16.35
CA ASN A 186 -10.85 6.50 -17.31
C ASN A 186 -10.98 4.99 -17.02
N LYS A 187 -10.87 4.16 -18.06
CA LYS A 187 -11.02 2.70 -17.95
C LYS A 187 -9.85 1.98 -18.61
N GLU A 188 -8.70 2.64 -18.65
CA GLU A 188 -7.54 2.10 -19.34
C GLU A 188 -6.54 1.50 -18.35
N VAL A 189 -5.90 0.43 -18.78
CA VAL A 189 -4.69 -0.10 -18.16
C VAL A 189 -3.55 0.08 -19.14
N VAL A 190 -2.55 0.84 -18.76
CA VAL A 190 -1.33 1.06 -19.54
C VAL A 190 -0.28 0.05 -19.13
N VAL A 191 0.39 -0.55 -20.11
CA VAL A 191 1.50 -1.47 -19.85
C VAL A 191 2.80 -0.78 -20.19
N LEU A 192 3.73 -0.77 -19.23
CA LEU A 192 5.10 -0.27 -19.38
C LEU A 192 6.07 -1.46 -19.27
N SER A 193 7.08 -1.50 -20.10
CA SER A 193 8.13 -2.53 -20.16
C SER A 193 9.51 -1.90 -20.02
#